data_56ef9e447d7fcc3785a14ee39876a95a
#
_entry.id   56ef9e447d7fcc3785a14ee39876a95a
#
_cell.length_a   1.000
_cell.length_b   1.000
_cell.length_c   1.000
_cell.angle_alpha   90.00
_cell.angle_beta   90.00
_cell.angle_gamma   90.00
#
_symmetry.space_group_name_H-M   'P 1'
#
loop_
_entity.id
_entity.type
_entity.pdbx_description
1 polymer ?
#
loop_
_entity_poly.entity_id
_entity_poly.type
_entity_poly.pdbx_seq_one_letter_code
_entity_poly.pdbx_strand_id
1 'polypeptide(L)' 'MEFPKDCYEPGTLGFMIKAFDTTWEEVGFALVNEDVTPTALRQMMAMRIMAAVRDGERDPERLKELAIEAIAKG' A
#
# COMPACT_ATOMS: atom_id res chain seq x y z
N MET A 1 -6.78 -1.41 -10.57
CA MET A 1 -6.90 -1.62 -9.13
C MET A 1 -5.89 -2.65 -8.66
N GLU A 2 -5.15 -2.33 -7.61
CA GLU A 2 -4.02 -3.14 -7.17
C GLU A 2 -4.40 -4.34 -6.30
N PHE A 3 -5.62 -4.35 -5.76
CA PHE A 3 -6.06 -5.42 -4.85
C PHE A 3 -7.12 -6.30 -5.50
N PRO A 4 -6.98 -7.63 -5.40
CA PRO A 4 -8.01 -8.55 -5.92
C PRO A 4 -9.25 -8.50 -5.04
N LYS A 5 -10.37 -8.10 -5.60
CA LYS A 5 -11.61 -7.90 -4.86
C LYS A 5 -12.18 -9.18 -4.25
N ASP A 6 -11.92 -10.31 -4.89
CA ASP A 6 -12.51 -11.58 -4.46
C ASP A 6 -11.80 -12.22 -3.27
N CYS A 7 -10.63 -11.69 -2.89
CA CYS A 7 -9.83 -12.28 -1.82
C CYS A 7 -10.07 -11.64 -0.47
N TYR A 8 -10.84 -10.57 -0.38
CA TYR A 8 -11.03 -9.81 0.86
C TYR A 8 -12.48 -9.46 1.08
N GLU A 9 -12.86 -9.35 2.35
CA GLU A 9 -14.17 -8.84 2.70
C GLU A 9 -14.26 -7.38 2.30
N PRO A 10 -15.47 -6.86 1.96
CA PRO A 10 -15.63 -5.47 1.53
C PRO A 10 -15.05 -4.44 2.51
N GLY A 11 -15.24 -4.66 3.82
CA GLY A 11 -14.69 -3.76 4.82
C GLY A 11 -13.17 -3.76 4.85
N THR A 12 -12.56 -4.95 4.76
CA THR A 12 -11.12 -5.10 4.74
C THR A 12 -10.52 -4.47 3.50
N LEU A 13 -11.13 -4.73 2.34
CA LEU A 13 -10.67 -4.13 1.09
C LEU A 13 -10.75 -2.61 1.15
N GLY A 14 -11.84 -2.09 1.71
CA GLY A 14 -12.03 -0.65 1.82
C GLY A 14 -10.94 0.04 2.63
N PHE A 15 -10.58 -0.52 3.78
CA PHE A 15 -9.55 0.12 4.58
C PHE A 15 -8.14 -0.07 4.00
N MET A 16 -7.91 -1.17 3.26
CA MET A 16 -6.66 -1.35 2.54
C MET A 16 -6.48 -0.28 1.47
N ILE A 17 -7.54 -0.01 0.71
CA ILE A 17 -7.51 1.01 -0.32
C ILE A 17 -7.28 2.38 0.31
N LYS A 18 -7.95 2.67 1.42
CA LYS A 18 -7.79 3.94 2.12
C LYS A 18 -6.35 4.14 2.61
N ALA A 19 -5.77 3.09 3.21
CA ALA A 19 -4.39 3.16 3.68
C ALA A 19 -3.43 3.38 2.51
N PHE A 20 -3.68 2.70 1.39
CA PHE A 20 -2.88 2.86 0.18
C PHE A 20 -2.95 4.30 -0.35
N ASP A 21 -4.17 4.81 -0.49
CA ASP A 21 -4.36 6.16 -1.03
C ASP A 21 -3.74 7.22 -0.13
N THR A 22 -3.91 7.09 1.19
CA THR A 22 -3.34 8.04 2.14
C THR A 22 -1.81 8.04 2.04
N THR A 23 -1.21 6.85 1.98
CA THR A 23 0.24 6.73 1.84
C THR A 23 0.72 7.36 0.54
N TRP A 24 0.01 7.09 -0.55
CA TRP A 24 0.38 7.63 -1.85
C TRP A 24 0.33 9.17 -1.85
N GLU A 25 -0.71 9.74 -1.24
CA GLU A 25 -0.85 11.18 -1.17
C GLU A 25 0.26 11.83 -0.33
N GLU A 26 0.69 11.16 0.73
CA GLU A 26 1.69 11.72 1.62
C GLU A 26 3.11 11.59 1.11
N VAL A 27 3.47 10.45 0.53
CA VAL A 27 4.87 10.16 0.21
C VAL A 27 5.12 9.68 -1.22
N GLY A 28 4.09 9.22 -1.91
CA GLY A 28 4.27 8.62 -3.22
C GLY A 28 4.94 9.55 -4.21
N PHE A 29 4.46 10.77 -4.31
CA PHE A 29 4.99 11.74 -5.27
C PHE A 29 6.44 12.13 -4.97
N ALA A 30 6.81 12.15 -3.69
CA ALA A 30 8.16 12.53 -3.32
C ALA A 30 9.20 11.48 -3.69
N LEU A 31 8.77 10.24 -3.87
CA LEU A 31 9.66 9.11 -4.16
C LEU A 31 9.69 8.72 -5.63
N VAL A 32 8.83 9.29 -6.46
CA VAL A 32 8.83 9.02 -7.89
C VAL A 32 10.01 9.75 -8.54
N ASN A 33 10.77 9.04 -9.36
CA ASN A 33 11.88 9.64 -10.11
C ASN A 33 12.10 8.86 -11.42
N GLU A 34 13.20 9.14 -12.12
CA GLU A 34 13.48 8.50 -13.40
C GLU A 34 13.64 6.99 -13.29
N ASP A 35 14.18 6.51 -12.17
CA ASP A 35 14.44 5.10 -11.97
C ASP A 35 13.26 4.36 -11.34
N VAL A 36 12.36 5.09 -10.70
CA VAL A 36 11.22 4.49 -9.99
C VAL A 36 9.93 5.10 -10.50
N THR A 37 9.17 4.32 -11.26
CA THR A 37 7.92 4.77 -11.83
C THR A 37 6.79 4.77 -10.80
N PRO A 38 5.75 5.60 -11.00
CA PRO A 38 4.57 5.55 -10.12
C PRO A 38 3.96 4.15 -10.04
N THR A 39 3.89 3.44 -11.16
CA THR A 39 3.33 2.09 -11.21
C THR A 39 4.12 1.12 -10.32
N ALA A 40 5.45 1.19 -10.39
CA ALA A 40 6.30 0.32 -9.58
C ALA A 40 6.12 0.61 -8.10
N LEU A 41 6.08 1.88 -7.70
CA LEU A 41 5.88 2.26 -6.31
C LEU A 41 4.52 1.78 -5.80
N ARG A 42 3.48 1.99 -6.58
CA ARG A 42 2.13 1.56 -6.19
C ARG A 42 2.06 0.05 -6.01
N GLN A 43 2.71 -0.69 -6.90
CA GLN A 43 2.73 -2.14 -6.80
C GLN A 43 3.47 -2.60 -5.54
N MET A 44 4.59 -2.00 -5.20
CA MET A 44 5.32 -2.32 -3.98
C MET A 44 4.49 -2.05 -2.73
N MET A 45 3.82 -0.91 -2.69
CA MET A 45 2.94 -0.55 -1.58
C MET A 45 1.80 -1.55 -1.44
N ALA A 46 1.14 -1.88 -2.56
CA ALA A 46 0.02 -2.80 -2.56
C ALA A 46 0.44 -4.19 -2.06
N MET A 47 1.57 -4.68 -2.55
CA MET A 47 2.09 -5.98 -2.14
C MET A 47 2.40 -6.03 -0.65
N ARG A 48 2.98 -4.98 -0.12
CA ARG A 48 3.29 -4.92 1.30
C ARG A 48 2.04 -4.86 2.17
N ILE A 49 1.06 -4.06 1.75
CA ILE A 49 -0.20 -3.96 2.46
C ILE A 49 -0.93 -5.31 2.46
N MET A 50 -0.97 -5.97 1.30
CA MET A 50 -1.60 -7.29 1.22
C MET A 50 -0.93 -8.31 2.13
N ALA A 51 0.39 -8.30 2.18
CA ALA A 51 1.14 -9.23 3.04
C ALA A 51 0.82 -8.97 4.52
N ALA A 52 0.76 -7.71 4.93
CA ALA A 52 0.44 -7.36 6.32
C ALA A 52 -0.98 -7.78 6.70
N VAL A 53 -1.93 -7.55 5.81
CA VAL A 53 -3.33 -7.94 6.04
C VAL A 53 -3.45 -9.47 6.15
N ARG A 54 -2.70 -10.19 5.32
CA ARG A 54 -2.67 -11.65 5.38
C ARG A 54 -2.18 -12.14 6.74
N ASP A 55 -1.22 -11.41 7.33
CA ASP A 55 -0.67 -11.73 8.64
C ASP A 55 -1.57 -11.29 9.81
N GLY A 56 -2.69 -10.65 9.51
CA GLY A 56 -3.66 -10.25 10.51
C GLY A 56 -3.66 -8.78 10.87
N GLU A 57 -2.83 -7.96 10.22
CA GLU A 57 -2.79 -6.54 10.50
C GLU A 57 -4.07 -5.86 10.06
N ARG A 58 -4.65 -5.03 10.93
CA ARG A 58 -5.91 -4.34 10.64
C ARG A 58 -5.88 -2.86 11.00
N ASP A 59 -4.73 -2.34 11.47
CA ASP A 59 -4.58 -0.94 11.81
C ASP A 59 -4.15 -0.16 10.57
N PRO A 60 -4.96 0.79 10.07
CA PRO A 60 -4.62 1.57 8.88
C PRO A 60 -3.30 2.34 9.04
N GLU A 61 -3.03 2.86 10.22
CA GLU A 61 -1.78 3.58 10.48
C GLU A 61 -0.57 2.65 10.36
N ARG A 62 -0.70 1.43 10.85
CA ARG A 62 0.38 0.45 10.74
C ARG A 62 0.60 0.04 9.28
N LEU A 63 -0.48 -0.12 8.52
CA LEU A 63 -0.38 -0.42 7.09
C LEU A 63 0.34 0.69 6.34
N LYS A 64 0.03 1.93 6.68
CA LYS A 64 0.69 3.10 6.10
C LYS A 64 2.19 3.06 6.39
N GLU A 65 2.57 2.81 7.65
CA GLU A 65 3.98 2.74 8.04
C GLU A 65 4.70 1.64 7.26
N LEU A 66 4.08 0.47 7.14
CA LEU A 66 4.69 -0.65 6.42
C LEU A 66 4.85 -0.34 4.93
N ALA A 67 3.87 0.32 4.34
CA ALA A 67 3.94 0.72 2.95
C ALA A 67 5.08 1.72 2.73
N ILE A 68 5.22 2.70 3.62
CA ILE A 68 6.30 3.68 3.54
C ILE A 68 7.66 3.00 3.65
N GLU A 69 7.81 2.06 4.58
CA GLU A 69 9.06 1.30 4.71
C GLU A 69 9.41 0.55 3.44
N ALA A 70 8.40 -0.06 2.81
CA ALA A 70 8.63 -0.84 1.60
C ALA A 70 9.18 0.03 0.47
N ILE A 71 8.62 1.21 0.26
CA ILE A 71 9.06 2.07 -0.82
C ILE A 71 10.34 2.84 -0.45
N ALA A 72 10.56 3.12 0.82
CA ALA A 72 11.78 3.81 1.25
C ALA A 72 13.01 2.94 1.12
N LYS A 73 12.86 1.64 1.31
CA LYS A 73 13.96 0.69 1.20
C LYS A 73 14.18 0.19 -0.23
N GLY A 74 13.12 0.25 -1.00
CA GLY A 74 13.11 -0.27 -2.35
C GLY A 74 13.73 0.60 -3.34
#